data_3b07074d798f54fa5abc7a078483e64f
#
_entry.id   3b07074d798f54fa5abc7a078483e64f
#
_cell.length_a   1.000
_cell.length_b   1.000
_cell.length_c   1.000
_cell.angle_alpha   90.00
_cell.angle_beta   90.00
_cell.angle_gamma   90.00
#
_symmetry.space_group_name_H-M   'P 1'
#
loop_
_entity.id
_entity.type
_entity.pdbx_description
1 polymer ?
#
loop_
_entity_poly.entity_id
_entity_poly.type
_entity_poly.pdbx_seq_one_letter_code
_entity_poly.pdbx_strand_id
1 'polypeptide(L)'
;MNVVRTLPLLVIGLALTAGASNHTVPPVQPAATFPAVEVHDKEHVAIAVEPYDTKEKESIFRIDYLAHGVMPVRLIITNDGDRPISLRDARILFYTAGRDRIQAAEPEDVERLMTRTEREGKKIPLPGPLPSIKTKPKASNKNIEQDFDQFEYQALVVEPHTTRAGFLFYDVSQLDHPLQGAKLHLHKLRDADGNELFYFEIPFDTYLKSKSKEMK
;
A
#
# COMPACT_ATOMS: atom_id res chain seq x y z
N MET A 1 -53.93 28.41 -43.06
CA MET A 1 -52.77 27.46 -43.01
C MET A 1 -52.03 27.77 -41.76
N ASN A 2 -52.33 27.05 -40.62
CA ASN A 2 -51.70 27.25 -39.32
C ASN A 2 -50.62 26.21 -39.15
N VAL A 3 -49.35 26.66 -39.13
CA VAL A 3 -48.19 25.81 -38.87
C VAL A 3 -47.95 25.79 -37.35
N VAL A 4 -48.28 24.66 -36.72
CA VAL A 4 -47.98 24.41 -35.31
C VAL A 4 -46.48 23.98 -35.21
N ARG A 5 -45.67 24.84 -34.62
CA ARG A 5 -44.24 24.54 -34.27
C ARG A 5 -44.23 23.80 -32.95
N THR A 6 -43.96 22.49 -32.98
CA THR A 6 -43.67 21.69 -31.80
C THR A 6 -42.20 21.85 -31.40
N LEU A 7 -41.94 22.39 -30.20
CA LEU A 7 -40.65 22.52 -29.61
C LEU A 7 -40.28 21.18 -28.89
N PRO A 8 -39.14 20.53 -29.15
CA PRO A 8 -38.75 19.34 -28.39
C PRO A 8 -38.24 19.74 -27.01
N LEU A 9 -38.83 19.17 -25.97
CA LEU A 9 -38.40 19.30 -24.58
C LEU A 9 -37.12 18.43 -24.36
N LEU A 10 -35.97 19.09 -24.22
CA LEU A 10 -34.71 18.43 -23.92
C LEU A 10 -34.67 18.11 -22.42
N VAL A 11 -34.93 16.86 -22.06
CA VAL A 11 -34.75 16.37 -20.68
C VAL A 11 -33.29 16.07 -20.47
N ILE A 12 -32.60 16.99 -19.80
CA ILE A 12 -31.22 16.77 -19.32
C ILE A 12 -31.32 15.88 -18.07
N GLY A 13 -31.09 14.58 -18.26
CA GLY A 13 -30.93 13.63 -17.17
C GLY A 13 -29.62 13.89 -16.43
N LEU A 14 -29.71 14.44 -15.21
CA LEU A 14 -28.58 14.56 -14.28
C LEU A 14 -28.24 13.16 -13.77
N ALA A 15 -27.25 12.51 -14.36
CA ALA A 15 -26.72 11.25 -13.86
C ALA A 15 -25.95 11.53 -12.56
N LEU A 16 -26.56 11.24 -11.42
CA LEU A 16 -25.88 11.10 -10.13
C LEU A 16 -24.96 9.88 -10.22
N THR A 17 -23.68 10.08 -10.49
CA THR A 17 -22.66 9.07 -10.28
C THR A 17 -22.50 8.88 -8.78
N ALA A 18 -23.22 7.91 -8.21
CA ALA A 18 -22.89 7.38 -6.90
C ALA A 18 -21.48 6.81 -6.99
N GLY A 19 -20.52 7.45 -6.35
CA GLY A 19 -19.16 6.93 -6.22
C GLY A 19 -19.23 5.64 -5.41
N ALA A 20 -19.32 4.50 -6.10
CA ALA A 20 -19.07 3.21 -5.49
C ALA A 20 -17.57 3.22 -5.11
N SER A 21 -17.25 3.02 -3.85
CA SER A 21 -15.89 2.77 -3.40
C SER A 21 -15.41 1.48 -4.09
N ASN A 22 -14.66 1.63 -5.17
CA ASN A 22 -14.12 0.50 -5.92
C ASN A 22 -12.88 -0.01 -5.18
N HIS A 23 -13.07 -0.96 -4.24
CA HIS A 23 -11.97 -1.72 -3.62
C HIS A 23 -11.35 -2.65 -4.67
N THR A 24 -10.69 -2.07 -5.67
CA THR A 24 -10.13 -2.81 -6.80
C THR A 24 -8.62 -2.82 -6.72
N VAL A 25 -8.03 -4.00 -6.87
CA VAL A 25 -6.56 -4.13 -6.94
C VAL A 25 -6.05 -3.37 -8.17
N PRO A 26 -5.07 -2.46 -8.00
CA PRO A 26 -4.51 -1.73 -9.13
C PRO A 26 -3.88 -2.69 -10.16
N PRO A 27 -3.98 -2.39 -11.46
CA PRO A 27 -3.40 -3.24 -12.51
C PRO A 27 -1.90 -3.41 -12.30
N VAL A 28 -1.41 -4.62 -12.54
CA VAL A 28 0.01 -4.92 -12.45
C VAL A 28 0.73 -4.36 -13.67
N GLN A 29 1.80 -3.59 -13.43
CA GLN A 29 2.67 -3.01 -14.45
C GLN A 29 4.12 -3.40 -14.16
N PRO A 30 5.01 -3.46 -15.17
CA PRO A 30 6.43 -3.75 -14.94
C PRO A 30 7.08 -2.77 -13.96
N ALA A 31 7.93 -3.27 -13.06
CA ALA A 31 8.58 -2.46 -12.03
C ALA A 31 9.35 -1.27 -12.60
N ALA A 32 9.98 -1.43 -13.76
CA ALA A 32 10.75 -0.38 -14.44
C ALA A 32 9.92 0.86 -14.84
N THR A 33 8.58 0.79 -14.82
CA THR A 33 7.69 1.92 -15.14
C THR A 33 7.46 2.85 -13.95
N PHE A 34 7.89 2.46 -12.75
CA PHE A 34 7.68 3.24 -11.53
C PHE A 34 8.88 4.15 -11.23
N PRO A 35 8.67 5.34 -10.62
CA PRO A 35 9.77 6.27 -10.34
C PRO A 35 10.73 5.79 -9.24
N ALA A 36 10.25 5.03 -8.26
CA ALA A 36 11.08 4.43 -7.23
C ALA A 36 11.33 2.97 -7.56
N VAL A 37 12.37 2.72 -8.33
CA VAL A 37 12.75 1.39 -8.85
C VAL A 37 14.26 1.19 -8.74
N GLU A 38 14.66 -0.04 -8.49
CA GLU A 38 16.02 -0.54 -8.66
C GLU A 38 16.01 -1.72 -9.63
N VAL A 39 16.94 -1.69 -10.59
CA VAL A 39 17.05 -2.69 -11.66
C VAL A 39 18.42 -3.34 -11.58
N HIS A 40 18.45 -4.66 -11.51
CA HIS A 40 19.66 -5.48 -11.57
C HIS A 40 19.73 -6.20 -12.91
N ASP A 41 20.39 -5.59 -13.88
CA ASP A 41 20.46 -6.09 -15.26
C ASP A 41 21.07 -7.49 -15.36
N LYS A 42 22.04 -7.83 -14.51
CA LYS A 42 22.71 -9.15 -14.52
C LYS A 42 21.81 -10.28 -14.01
N GLU A 43 20.89 -9.94 -13.13
CA GLU A 43 19.93 -10.86 -12.52
C GLU A 43 18.60 -10.85 -13.26
N HIS A 44 18.41 -9.90 -14.19
CA HIS A 44 17.16 -9.65 -14.92
C HIS A 44 15.96 -9.41 -13.99
N VAL A 45 16.20 -8.69 -12.88
CA VAL A 45 15.19 -8.38 -11.86
C VAL A 45 15.06 -6.89 -11.68
N ALA A 46 13.84 -6.40 -11.70
CA ALA A 46 13.50 -5.04 -11.30
C ALA A 46 12.54 -5.05 -10.12
N ILE A 47 12.81 -4.24 -9.11
CA ILE A 47 11.93 -4.08 -7.95
C ILE A 47 11.59 -2.61 -7.78
N ALA A 48 10.29 -2.31 -7.70
CA ALA A 48 9.78 -0.97 -7.48
C ALA A 48 8.89 -0.91 -6.25
N VAL A 49 8.78 0.30 -5.72
CA VAL A 49 7.87 0.62 -4.63
C VAL A 49 7.01 1.83 -4.95
N GLU A 50 5.75 1.75 -4.59
CA GLU A 50 4.81 2.84 -4.74
C GLU A 50 4.09 3.08 -3.41
N PRO A 51 4.42 4.17 -2.66
CA PRO A 51 3.70 4.52 -1.45
C PRO A 51 2.27 4.98 -1.76
N TYR A 52 1.33 4.55 -0.92
CA TYR A 52 -0.05 5.01 -0.95
C TYR A 52 -0.24 6.08 0.14
N ASP A 53 0.40 7.22 -0.07
CA ASP A 53 0.59 8.33 0.87
C ASP A 53 -0.41 9.48 0.69
N THR A 54 -1.49 9.26 -0.05
CA THR A 54 -2.58 10.22 -0.24
C THR A 54 -3.94 9.56 -0.07
N LYS A 55 -4.94 10.35 0.33
CA LYS A 55 -6.33 9.86 0.49
C LYS A 55 -6.91 9.29 -0.81
N GLU A 56 -6.52 9.84 -1.95
CA GLU A 56 -6.97 9.34 -3.26
C GLU A 56 -6.44 7.94 -3.52
N LYS A 57 -5.14 7.72 -3.33
CA LYS A 57 -4.53 6.38 -3.48
C LYS A 57 -5.10 5.40 -2.47
N GLU A 58 -5.20 5.83 -1.21
CA GLU A 58 -5.70 4.99 -0.12
C GLU A 58 -7.17 4.58 -0.27
N SER A 59 -7.96 5.30 -1.06
CA SER A 59 -9.40 5.07 -1.24
C SER A 59 -9.76 3.67 -1.80
N ILE A 60 -8.77 2.91 -2.28
CA ILE A 60 -8.97 1.51 -2.69
C ILE A 60 -9.20 0.58 -1.50
N PHE A 61 -8.71 0.92 -0.32
CA PHE A 61 -8.87 0.13 0.90
C PHE A 61 -10.20 0.43 1.59
N ARG A 62 -10.62 -0.50 2.44
CA ARG A 62 -11.82 -0.35 3.29
C ARG A 62 -11.54 0.47 4.54
N ILE A 63 -10.26 0.60 4.87
CA ILE A 63 -9.75 1.27 6.07
C ILE A 63 -8.94 2.50 5.65
N ASP A 64 -9.09 3.60 6.39
CA ASP A 64 -8.21 4.78 6.31
C ASP A 64 -6.93 4.50 7.12
N TYR A 65 -5.99 3.78 6.51
CA TYR A 65 -4.74 3.37 7.16
C TYR A 65 -3.88 4.57 7.57
N LEU A 66 -3.81 5.60 6.72
CA LEU A 66 -2.99 6.79 6.98
C LEU A 66 -3.48 7.55 8.21
N ALA A 67 -4.80 7.62 8.44
CA ALA A 67 -5.36 8.26 9.64
C ALA A 67 -4.95 7.54 10.94
N HIS A 68 -4.53 6.29 10.84
CA HIS A 68 -4.07 5.46 11.97
C HIS A 68 -2.55 5.32 12.02
N GLY A 69 -1.82 6.06 11.18
CA GLY A 69 -0.35 6.02 11.14
C GLY A 69 0.21 4.75 10.49
N VAL A 70 -0.58 4.08 9.66
CA VAL A 70 -0.12 2.94 8.86
C VAL A 70 0.06 3.38 7.42
N MET A 71 1.24 3.11 6.84
CA MET A 71 1.57 3.44 5.45
C MET A 71 1.50 2.18 4.58
N PRO A 72 0.50 2.08 3.68
CA PRO A 72 0.51 1.04 2.66
C PRO A 72 1.57 1.36 1.60
N VAL A 73 2.43 0.40 1.32
CA VAL A 73 3.45 0.50 0.26
C VAL A 73 3.25 -0.64 -0.71
N ARG A 74 2.96 -0.33 -1.95
CA ARG A 74 2.88 -1.32 -3.01
C ARG A 74 4.27 -1.75 -3.40
N LEU A 75 4.54 -3.04 -3.32
CA LEU A 75 5.75 -3.69 -3.81
C LEU A 75 5.45 -4.29 -5.18
N ILE A 76 6.33 -4.04 -6.15
CA ILE A 76 6.23 -4.56 -7.51
C ILE A 76 7.55 -5.24 -7.84
N ILE A 77 7.52 -6.52 -8.22
CA ILE A 77 8.70 -7.29 -8.60
C ILE A 77 8.49 -7.84 -10.01
N THR A 78 9.38 -7.48 -10.92
CA THR A 78 9.44 -8.00 -12.29
C THR A 78 10.64 -8.90 -12.43
N ASN A 79 10.41 -10.10 -12.91
CA ASN A 79 11.44 -11.06 -13.30
C ASN A 79 11.45 -11.15 -14.84
N ASP A 80 12.43 -10.53 -15.47
CA ASP A 80 12.64 -10.58 -16.93
C ASP A 80 13.58 -11.73 -17.34
N GLY A 81 14.07 -12.51 -16.36
CA GLY A 81 14.91 -13.68 -16.57
C GLY A 81 14.11 -14.94 -16.97
N ASP A 82 14.85 -15.96 -17.41
CA ASP A 82 14.29 -17.24 -17.85
C ASP A 82 14.06 -18.23 -16.70
N ARG A 83 14.34 -17.84 -15.46
CA ARG A 83 14.26 -18.71 -14.27
C ARG A 83 13.48 -18.05 -13.14
N PRO A 84 12.73 -18.83 -12.34
CA PRO A 84 11.94 -18.29 -11.25
C PRO A 84 12.83 -17.73 -10.12
N ILE A 85 12.29 -16.71 -9.42
CA ILE A 85 12.91 -16.11 -8.25
C ILE A 85 12.08 -16.43 -7.03
N SER A 86 12.73 -16.95 -5.98
CA SER A 86 12.10 -17.31 -4.72
C SER A 86 12.20 -16.16 -3.72
N LEU A 87 11.06 -15.83 -3.10
CA LEU A 87 10.94 -14.89 -2.00
C LEU A 87 10.71 -15.58 -0.63
N ARG A 88 10.74 -16.91 -0.57
CA ARG A 88 10.41 -17.68 0.66
C ARG A 88 11.20 -17.23 1.88
N ASP A 89 12.49 -16.93 1.68
CA ASP A 89 13.41 -16.47 2.74
C ASP A 89 13.61 -14.96 2.74
N ALA A 90 12.95 -14.24 1.82
CA ALA A 90 13.13 -12.82 1.63
C ALA A 90 12.84 -12.02 2.92
N ARG A 91 13.65 -10.99 3.14
CA ARG A 91 13.45 -10.03 4.20
C ARG A 91 13.20 -8.67 3.58
N ILE A 92 12.02 -8.14 3.82
CA ILE A 92 11.58 -6.86 3.27
C ILE A 92 11.38 -5.90 4.44
N LEU A 93 12.24 -4.89 4.51
CA LEU A 93 12.32 -3.99 5.64
C LEU A 93 12.21 -2.53 5.18
N PHE A 94 11.40 -1.76 5.86
CA PHE A 94 11.37 -0.32 5.71
C PHE A 94 12.42 0.30 6.63
N TYR A 95 13.37 1.03 6.06
CA TYR A 95 14.37 1.78 6.80
C TYR A 95 13.99 3.25 6.84
N THR A 96 13.89 3.81 8.04
CA THR A 96 13.68 5.24 8.24
C THR A 96 14.94 6.04 7.92
N ALA A 97 14.81 7.38 7.81
CA ALA A 97 15.98 8.28 7.74
C ALA A 97 16.94 8.11 8.92
N GLY A 98 16.41 7.79 10.10
CA GLY A 98 17.17 7.48 11.32
C GLY A 98 17.81 6.09 11.34
N ARG A 99 17.62 5.29 10.27
CA ARG A 99 18.07 3.90 10.12
C ARG A 99 17.37 2.89 11.03
N ASP A 100 16.23 3.25 11.60
CA ASP A 100 15.37 2.29 12.28
C ASP A 100 14.75 1.34 11.24
N ARG A 101 14.49 0.12 11.68
CA ARG A 101 13.93 -0.94 10.83
C ARG A 101 12.49 -1.20 11.24
N ILE A 102 11.59 -1.04 10.28
CA ILE A 102 10.18 -1.35 10.47
C ILE A 102 9.85 -2.57 9.61
N GLN A 103 9.30 -3.60 10.23
CA GLN A 103 8.77 -4.76 9.52
C GLN A 103 7.36 -4.45 9.03
N ALA A 104 6.93 -5.14 7.97
CA ALA A 104 5.53 -5.09 7.57
C ALA A 104 4.65 -5.59 8.71
N ALA A 105 3.59 -4.86 8.98
CA ALA A 105 2.60 -5.18 10.00
C ALA A 105 1.68 -6.29 9.50
N GLU A 106 1.31 -7.18 10.40
CA GLU A 106 0.27 -8.18 10.20
C GLU A 106 -1.12 -7.61 10.54
N PRO A 107 -2.24 -8.23 10.13
CA PRO A 107 -3.59 -7.75 10.42
C PRO A 107 -3.81 -7.41 11.90
N GLU A 108 -3.31 -8.25 12.80
CA GLU A 108 -3.44 -8.07 14.25
C GLU A 108 -2.65 -6.87 14.78
N ASP A 109 -1.51 -6.55 14.16
CA ASP A 109 -0.71 -5.38 14.50
C ASP A 109 -1.45 -4.10 14.11
N VAL A 110 -2.04 -4.08 12.91
CA VAL A 110 -2.86 -2.97 12.43
C VAL A 110 -4.07 -2.76 13.32
N GLU A 111 -4.78 -3.82 13.70
CA GLU A 111 -5.92 -3.72 14.62
C GLU A 111 -5.51 -3.09 15.97
N ARG A 112 -4.36 -3.48 16.48
CA ARG A 112 -3.79 -2.94 17.72
C ARG A 112 -3.49 -1.44 17.62
N LEU A 113 -2.91 -1.00 16.50
CA LEU A 113 -2.63 0.41 16.22
C LEU A 113 -3.91 1.24 16.16
N MET A 114 -4.92 0.76 15.45
CA MET A 114 -6.23 1.44 15.37
C MET A 114 -6.87 1.61 16.73
N THR A 115 -6.89 0.54 17.54
CA THR A 115 -7.46 0.58 18.89
C THR A 115 -6.70 1.56 19.80
N ARG A 116 -5.39 1.71 19.64
CA ARG A 116 -4.58 2.67 20.37
C ARG A 116 -4.92 4.10 20.00
N THR A 117 -4.98 4.41 18.71
CA THR A 117 -5.32 5.74 18.20
C THR A 117 -6.72 6.19 18.64
N GLU A 118 -7.71 5.29 18.62
CA GLU A 118 -9.05 5.60 19.13
C GLU A 118 -9.08 5.92 20.63
N ARG A 119 -8.23 5.28 21.43
CA ARG A 119 -8.12 5.55 22.88
C ARG A 119 -7.42 6.87 23.18
N GLU A 120 -6.39 7.21 22.46
CA GLU A 120 -5.66 8.47 22.61
C GLU A 120 -6.50 9.66 22.18
N GLY A 121 -7.36 9.51 21.17
CA GLY A 121 -8.32 10.54 20.75
C GLY A 121 -9.49 10.78 21.73
N LYS A 122 -9.77 9.82 22.63
CA LYS A 122 -10.85 9.88 23.61
C LYS A 122 -10.33 10.06 25.05
N LYS A 123 -9.50 11.06 25.31
CA LYS A 123 -9.19 11.48 26.69
C LYS A 123 -10.38 12.24 27.30
N ILE A 124 -11.42 11.51 27.71
CA ILE A 124 -12.43 12.00 28.62
C ILE A 124 -11.96 11.65 30.03
N PRO A 125 -11.64 12.61 30.92
CA PRO A 125 -11.33 12.30 32.30
C PRO A 125 -12.63 11.90 32.98
N LEU A 126 -12.82 10.61 33.21
CA LEU A 126 -13.92 10.08 34.02
C LEU A 126 -13.43 9.97 35.47
N PRO A 127 -14.09 10.65 36.42
CA PRO A 127 -13.81 10.45 37.83
C PRO A 127 -14.53 9.19 38.32
N GLY A 128 -13.77 8.20 38.76
CA GLY A 128 -14.26 7.01 39.46
C GLY A 128 -13.82 5.67 38.94
N PRO A 129 -13.72 4.63 39.79
CA PRO A 129 -13.37 3.29 39.37
C PRO A 129 -14.56 2.61 38.69
N LEU A 130 -14.53 2.56 37.35
CA LEU A 130 -15.50 1.77 36.58
C LEU A 130 -14.96 0.38 36.33
N PRO A 131 -15.80 -0.68 36.39
CA PRO A 131 -15.40 -2.03 36.04
C PRO A 131 -14.97 -2.09 34.58
N SER A 132 -13.84 -2.74 34.29
CA SER A 132 -13.34 -2.96 32.95
C SER A 132 -14.35 -3.79 32.14
N ILE A 133 -15.13 -3.13 31.31
CA ILE A 133 -15.96 -3.80 30.33
C ILE A 133 -15.00 -4.30 29.25
N LYS A 134 -14.84 -5.64 29.15
CA LYS A 134 -14.19 -6.27 28.00
C LYS A 134 -15.08 -6.04 26.79
N THR A 135 -14.86 -4.95 26.07
CA THR A 135 -15.47 -4.73 24.77
C THR A 135 -14.92 -5.76 23.80
N LYS A 136 -15.82 -6.59 23.26
CA LYS A 136 -15.49 -7.49 22.14
C LYS A 136 -14.96 -6.67 20.96
N PRO A 137 -13.99 -7.18 20.19
CA PRO A 137 -13.49 -6.48 19.02
C PRO A 137 -14.65 -6.14 18.09
N LYS A 138 -14.70 -4.90 17.67
CA LYS A 138 -15.77 -4.34 16.84
C LYS A 138 -15.47 -4.67 15.38
N ALA A 139 -16.48 -4.65 14.53
CA ALA A 139 -16.50 -4.93 13.10
C ALA A 139 -15.34 -4.38 12.21
N SER A 140 -14.38 -3.67 12.77
CA SER A 140 -13.19 -3.16 12.10
C SER A 140 -12.24 -4.29 11.68
N ASN A 141 -12.17 -5.36 12.45
CA ASN A 141 -11.32 -6.52 12.19
C ASN A 141 -11.61 -7.14 10.81
N LYS A 142 -12.90 -7.33 10.48
CA LYS A 142 -13.29 -7.94 9.21
C LYS A 142 -12.84 -7.13 7.97
N ASN A 143 -12.83 -5.81 8.04
CA ASN A 143 -12.39 -4.97 6.94
C ASN A 143 -10.86 -5.03 6.77
N ILE A 144 -10.11 -5.10 7.88
CA ILE A 144 -8.66 -5.28 7.85
C ILE A 144 -8.33 -6.63 7.21
N GLU A 145 -8.95 -7.72 7.68
CA GLU A 145 -8.77 -9.06 7.11
C GLU A 145 -9.06 -9.06 5.60
N GLN A 146 -10.20 -8.47 5.18
CA GLN A 146 -10.56 -8.38 3.77
C GLN A 146 -9.57 -7.56 2.94
N ASP A 147 -9.00 -6.49 3.48
CA ASP A 147 -7.99 -5.70 2.79
C ASP A 147 -6.68 -6.49 2.65
N PHE A 148 -6.24 -7.18 3.69
CA PHE A 148 -5.05 -8.04 3.62
C PHE A 148 -5.25 -9.19 2.63
N ASP A 149 -6.36 -9.93 2.72
CA ASP A 149 -6.69 -11.03 1.80
C ASP A 149 -6.66 -10.57 0.33
N GLN A 150 -7.11 -9.34 0.06
CA GLN A 150 -7.26 -8.83 -1.29
C GLN A 150 -6.01 -8.13 -1.83
N PHE A 151 -5.27 -7.42 -0.98
CA PHE A 151 -4.23 -6.49 -1.40
C PHE A 151 -2.82 -6.87 -0.97
N GLU A 152 -2.64 -7.69 0.08
CA GLU A 152 -1.30 -8.02 0.58
C GLU A 152 -0.43 -8.68 -0.49
N TYR A 153 0.88 -8.46 -0.43
CA TYR A 153 1.85 -9.13 -1.28
C TYR A 153 2.03 -10.58 -0.82
N GLN A 154 1.46 -11.52 -1.57
CA GLN A 154 1.41 -12.95 -1.19
C GLN A 154 2.33 -13.84 -2.03
N ALA A 155 2.99 -13.30 -3.07
CA ALA A 155 3.79 -14.13 -3.97
C ALA A 155 5.09 -14.59 -3.30
N LEU A 156 5.24 -15.90 -3.14
CA LEU A 156 6.47 -16.53 -2.66
C LEU A 156 7.45 -16.84 -3.80
N VAL A 157 7.01 -16.74 -5.04
CA VAL A 157 7.81 -16.96 -6.25
C VAL A 157 7.37 -15.96 -7.33
N VAL A 158 8.33 -15.41 -8.05
CA VAL A 158 8.09 -14.63 -9.27
C VAL A 158 8.58 -15.46 -10.45
N GLU A 159 7.63 -15.92 -11.26
CA GLU A 159 7.90 -16.77 -12.41
C GLU A 159 8.65 -16.01 -13.51
N PRO A 160 9.34 -16.71 -14.43
CA PRO A 160 9.99 -16.10 -15.56
C PRO A 160 9.05 -15.19 -16.37
N HIS A 161 9.56 -14.04 -16.81
CA HIS A 161 8.85 -13.06 -17.64
C HIS A 161 7.50 -12.61 -17.05
N THR A 162 7.42 -12.55 -15.71
CA THR A 162 6.20 -12.09 -15.01
C THR A 162 6.48 -10.95 -14.05
N THR A 163 5.42 -10.21 -13.75
CA THR A 163 5.41 -9.21 -12.67
C THR A 163 4.42 -9.62 -11.59
N ARG A 164 4.82 -9.50 -10.34
CA ARG A 164 3.96 -9.67 -9.17
C ARG A 164 3.91 -8.36 -8.39
N ALA A 165 2.74 -8.03 -7.89
CA ALA A 165 2.56 -6.84 -7.08
C ALA A 165 1.56 -7.09 -5.95
N GLY A 166 1.72 -6.37 -4.84
CA GLY A 166 0.86 -6.40 -3.68
C GLY A 166 1.32 -5.36 -2.67
N PHE A 167 0.64 -5.24 -1.56
CA PHE A 167 0.91 -4.23 -0.55
C PHE A 167 1.58 -4.80 0.68
N LEU A 168 2.42 -3.98 1.30
CA LEU A 168 2.98 -4.16 2.62
C LEU A 168 2.56 -2.95 3.46
N PHE A 169 2.22 -3.18 4.71
CA PHE A 169 1.69 -2.16 5.61
C PHE A 169 2.73 -1.86 6.70
N TYR A 170 3.11 -0.60 6.87
CA TYR A 170 4.16 -0.21 7.81
C TYR A 170 3.63 0.75 8.88
N ASP A 171 3.93 0.48 10.16
CA ASP A 171 3.66 1.42 11.25
C ASP A 171 4.63 2.60 11.17
N VAL A 172 4.11 3.74 10.73
CA VAL A 172 4.84 5.00 10.64
C VAL A 172 4.28 6.05 11.60
N SER A 173 3.47 5.64 12.57
CA SER A 173 2.76 6.53 13.51
C SER A 173 3.66 7.44 14.34
N GLN A 174 4.94 7.11 14.45
CA GLN A 174 5.94 7.89 15.20
C GLN A 174 6.81 8.78 14.30
N LEU A 175 6.52 8.84 12.99
CA LEU A 175 7.33 9.55 12.00
C LEU A 175 6.56 10.72 11.41
N ASP A 176 7.09 11.94 11.51
CA ASP A 176 6.48 13.15 10.92
C ASP A 176 6.53 13.12 9.38
N HIS A 177 7.66 12.67 8.83
CA HIS A 177 7.90 12.59 7.38
C HIS A 177 8.42 11.21 6.99
N PRO A 178 7.54 10.18 6.98
CA PRO A 178 7.96 8.77 6.93
C PRO A 178 8.74 8.40 5.65
N LEU A 179 8.55 9.10 4.54
CA LEU A 179 9.18 8.76 3.27
C LEU A 179 10.49 9.54 3.01
N GLN A 180 10.74 10.65 3.73
CA GLN A 180 11.96 11.46 3.51
C GLN A 180 13.19 10.72 4.01
N GLY A 181 14.18 10.51 3.13
CA GLY A 181 15.41 9.79 3.45
C GLY A 181 15.20 8.32 3.82
N ALA A 182 13.98 7.81 3.66
CA ALA A 182 13.64 6.42 3.91
C ALA A 182 13.80 5.58 2.64
N LYS A 183 13.90 4.27 2.82
CA LYS A 183 14.05 3.30 1.73
C LYS A 183 13.44 1.96 2.08
N LEU A 184 13.03 1.22 1.05
CA LEU A 184 12.72 -0.19 1.20
C LEU A 184 13.96 -1.02 0.88
N HIS A 185 14.28 -1.99 1.73
CA HIS A 185 15.41 -2.88 1.58
C HIS A 185 14.93 -4.32 1.51
N LEU A 186 15.30 -5.01 0.42
CA LEU A 186 15.00 -6.41 0.20
C LEU A 186 16.30 -7.21 0.10
N HIS A 187 16.40 -8.30 0.84
CA HIS A 187 17.51 -9.24 0.74
C HIS A 187 17.04 -10.68 0.92
N LYS A 188 17.93 -11.64 0.67
CA LYS A 188 17.66 -13.10 0.69
C LYS A 188 16.64 -13.57 -0.35
N LEU A 189 16.50 -12.83 -1.46
CA LEU A 189 15.89 -13.39 -2.65
C LEU A 189 16.83 -14.43 -3.22
N ARG A 190 16.28 -15.52 -3.78
CA ARG A 190 17.10 -16.61 -4.33
C ARG A 190 16.71 -16.91 -5.75
N ASP A 191 17.72 -17.27 -6.56
CA ASP A 191 17.51 -17.84 -7.88
C ASP A 191 17.02 -19.30 -7.78
N ALA A 192 16.80 -19.93 -8.93
CA ALA A 192 16.34 -21.31 -9.01
C ALA A 192 17.40 -22.35 -8.55
N ASP A 193 18.68 -21.97 -8.47
CA ASP A 193 19.77 -22.81 -7.92
C ASP A 193 19.93 -22.63 -6.41
N GLY A 194 19.17 -21.70 -5.81
CA GLY A 194 19.24 -21.40 -4.39
C GLY A 194 20.29 -20.36 -4.03
N ASN A 195 20.99 -19.77 -5.01
CA ASN A 195 21.92 -18.68 -4.76
C ASN A 195 21.17 -17.42 -4.37
N GLU A 196 21.70 -16.68 -3.40
CA GLU A 196 21.12 -15.40 -3.00
C GLU A 196 21.44 -14.34 -4.05
N LEU A 197 20.41 -13.62 -4.50
CA LEU A 197 20.56 -12.44 -5.36
C LEU A 197 21.16 -11.30 -4.57
N PHE A 198 21.72 -10.32 -5.29
CA PHE A 198 22.16 -9.09 -4.63
C PHE A 198 20.97 -8.40 -3.96
N TYR A 199 21.21 -7.66 -2.87
CA TYR A 199 20.13 -6.95 -2.19
C TYR A 199 19.64 -5.76 -3.00
N PHE A 200 18.38 -5.40 -2.82
CA PHE A 200 17.74 -4.22 -3.43
C PHE A 200 17.53 -3.15 -2.37
N GLU A 201 17.78 -1.91 -2.73
CA GLU A 201 17.68 -0.76 -1.85
C GLU A 201 16.99 0.40 -2.56
N ILE A 202 15.68 0.50 -2.45
CA ILE A 202 14.84 1.42 -3.20
C ILE A 202 14.53 2.66 -2.34
N PRO A 203 15.17 3.83 -2.61
CA PRO A 203 14.91 5.05 -1.87
C PRO A 203 13.57 5.68 -2.27
N PHE A 204 12.78 6.08 -1.27
CA PHE A 204 11.52 6.79 -1.51
C PHE A 204 11.71 8.23 -2.01
N ASP A 205 12.89 8.80 -1.87
CA ASP A 205 13.21 10.14 -2.37
C ASP A 205 13.01 10.26 -3.89
N THR A 206 13.19 9.19 -4.66
CA THR A 206 12.92 9.17 -6.10
C THR A 206 11.45 9.34 -6.41
N TYR A 207 10.59 8.68 -5.63
CA TYR A 207 9.14 8.86 -5.68
C TYR A 207 8.74 10.28 -5.29
N LEU A 208 9.26 10.84 -4.20
CA LEU A 208 8.96 12.20 -3.76
C LEU A 208 9.35 13.25 -4.79
N LYS A 209 10.47 13.06 -5.47
CA LYS A 209 10.93 13.94 -6.57
C LYS A 209 10.00 13.88 -7.78
N SER A 210 9.50 12.71 -8.17
CA SER A 210 8.54 12.59 -9.28
C SER A 210 7.21 13.25 -8.94
N LYS A 211 6.67 13.00 -7.76
CA LYS A 211 5.43 13.60 -7.26
C LYS A 211 5.51 15.15 -7.26
N SER A 212 6.64 15.73 -6.87
CA SER A 212 6.83 17.17 -6.86
C SER A 212 6.88 17.81 -8.27
N LYS A 213 7.20 17.03 -9.30
CA LYS A 213 7.19 17.49 -10.71
C LYS A 213 5.78 17.46 -11.31
N GLU A 214 4.95 16.51 -10.93
CA GLU A 214 3.57 16.40 -11.40
C GLU A 214 2.65 17.49 -10.86
N MET A 215 2.99 18.08 -9.70
CA MET A 215 2.23 19.16 -9.06
C MET A 215 2.60 20.57 -9.56
N LYS A 216 3.57 20.70 -10.47
CA LYS A 216 3.99 21.98 -11.06
C LYS A 216 3.45 22.13 -12.47
#